data_65faa27d4fef176619637c93520a72b3
#
_entry.id   65faa27d4fef176619637c93520a72b3
#
_cell.length_a   1.000
_cell.length_b   1.000
_cell.length_c   1.000
_cell.angle_alpha   90.00
_cell.angle_beta   90.00
_cell.angle_gamma   90.00
#
_symmetry.space_group_name_H-M   'P 1'
#
loop_
_entity.id
_entity.type
_entity.pdbx_description
1 polymer ?
#
loop_
_entity_poly.entity_id
_entity_poly.type
_entity_poly.pdbx_seq_one_letter_code
_entity_poly.pdbx_strand_id
1 'polypeptide(L)'
;MLIRGGRVVDAGGEREADVAVEDGRIAAVVAAGSDLGADIVLDAGGCVVAPGLVDLHTHLRQPGREEAETVETGARAAALGGFTCVLAMPNTDPPIDSAGVAREVLELGRASCCDVRTSAAITVGREGAQLTPMAELAALGVRFFTDDGCGVQDGRLMRRALEYARGLGVTLAQHCEDDVLAAGGAMHEGACSSRLGIPGQPAEAEELMVMRDIALARLTGGRVHFQHLSTRRSVELVAVAKAEGLPVTCEATPHHFTLTDECCASYDPVFKVNPPLRTEDDVAAVRRGLDQGTIDCIATDHAPHAPEAKEQPFDQAAPGMLGLETALALALTQLDLPIADVLALLSWRPAALLGVGDRHGGPIEAGRPANLCVVDPAAAWSVDPGALASRSRNTPYAGMALTGRVRHTLLAGEAVVVDAEAQR
;
A
#
# COMPACT_ATOMS: atom_id res chain seq x y z
N MET A 1 20.52 -16.91 -13.65
CA MET A 1 20.62 -15.43 -13.59
C MET A 1 21.51 -15.03 -12.40
N LEU A 2 22.25 -13.93 -12.50
CA LEU A 2 23.11 -13.42 -11.42
C LEU A 2 22.85 -11.91 -11.23
N ILE A 3 22.52 -11.48 -10.02
CA ILE A 3 22.49 -10.07 -9.61
C ILE A 3 23.86 -9.77 -9.02
N ARG A 4 24.63 -8.86 -9.63
CA ARG A 4 26.05 -8.66 -9.34
C ARG A 4 26.34 -7.27 -8.78
N GLY A 5 27.19 -7.21 -7.73
CA GLY A 5 27.81 -5.98 -7.24
C GLY A 5 26.92 -5.09 -6.40
N GLY A 6 25.81 -5.62 -5.89
CA GLY A 6 24.87 -4.88 -5.04
C GLY A 6 25.13 -5.04 -3.55
N ARG A 7 24.61 -4.09 -2.78
CA ARG A 7 24.49 -4.18 -1.32
C ARG A 7 23.15 -4.83 -0.99
N VAL A 8 23.18 -6.07 -0.49
CA VAL A 8 21.99 -6.78 -0.02
C VAL A 8 21.52 -6.18 1.30
N VAL A 9 20.23 -5.80 1.38
CA VAL A 9 19.58 -5.26 2.57
C VAL A 9 18.27 -6.01 2.80
N ASP A 10 18.16 -6.71 3.91
CA ASP A 10 16.97 -7.45 4.31
C ASP A 10 16.80 -7.47 5.83
N ALA A 11 15.82 -8.18 6.36
CA ALA A 11 15.58 -8.29 7.81
C ALA A 11 16.76 -8.91 8.59
N GLY A 12 17.70 -9.58 7.91
CA GLY A 12 18.93 -10.13 8.50
C GLY A 12 20.08 -9.13 8.57
N GLY A 13 19.92 -7.94 8.00
CA GLY A 13 20.94 -6.87 7.99
C GLY A 13 21.47 -6.55 6.60
N GLU A 14 22.61 -5.87 6.55
CA GLU A 14 23.26 -5.39 5.34
C GLU A 14 24.56 -6.16 5.05
N ARG A 15 24.82 -6.45 3.74
CA ARG A 15 26.04 -7.13 3.30
C ARG A 15 26.30 -6.91 1.81
N GLU A 16 27.56 -6.80 1.43
CA GLU A 16 27.99 -6.83 0.02
C GLU A 16 27.96 -8.29 -0.47
N ALA A 17 27.13 -8.57 -1.48
CA ALA A 17 26.98 -9.92 -1.99
C ALA A 17 26.42 -9.93 -3.43
N ASP A 18 26.79 -10.99 -4.17
CA ASP A 18 26.14 -11.36 -5.42
C ASP A 18 25.05 -12.40 -5.12
N VAL A 19 23.91 -12.30 -5.83
CA VAL A 19 22.76 -13.19 -5.66
C VAL A 19 22.54 -14.00 -6.93
N ALA A 20 22.74 -15.31 -6.84
CA ALA A 20 22.44 -16.25 -7.94
C ALA A 20 20.99 -16.73 -7.84
N VAL A 21 20.30 -16.73 -8.98
CA VAL A 21 18.90 -17.16 -9.12
C VAL A 21 18.79 -18.26 -10.14
N GLU A 22 18.13 -19.37 -9.77
CA GLU A 22 17.89 -20.53 -10.61
C GLU A 22 16.51 -21.11 -10.27
N ASP A 23 15.76 -21.57 -11.25
CA ASP A 23 14.44 -22.21 -11.12
C ASP A 23 13.46 -21.42 -10.19
N GLY A 24 13.44 -20.11 -10.34
CA GLY A 24 12.54 -19.24 -9.59
C GLY A 24 12.97 -18.96 -8.15
N ARG A 25 14.12 -19.45 -7.73
CA ARG A 25 14.63 -19.36 -6.36
C ARG A 25 16.01 -18.74 -6.28
N ILE A 26 16.35 -18.22 -5.12
CA ILE A 26 17.71 -17.84 -4.77
C ILE A 26 18.50 -19.14 -4.63
N ALA A 27 19.43 -19.38 -5.56
CA ALA A 27 20.30 -20.56 -5.55
C ALA A 27 21.45 -20.38 -4.56
N ALA A 28 22.05 -19.17 -4.53
CA ALA A 28 23.14 -18.85 -3.64
C ALA A 28 23.23 -17.34 -3.37
N VAL A 29 23.77 -16.98 -2.22
CA VAL A 29 24.22 -15.62 -1.89
C VAL A 29 25.70 -15.75 -1.58
N VAL A 30 26.56 -15.13 -2.39
CA VAL A 30 28.01 -15.30 -2.34
C VAL A 30 28.71 -13.95 -2.17
N ALA A 31 29.99 -13.98 -1.78
CA ALA A 31 30.76 -12.75 -1.66
C ALA A 31 30.78 -11.99 -2.99
N ALA A 32 30.68 -10.67 -2.95
CA ALA A 32 30.71 -9.81 -4.11
C ALA A 32 31.97 -10.07 -4.99
N GLY A 33 31.76 -10.14 -6.29
CA GLY A 33 32.85 -10.41 -7.25
C GLY A 33 33.26 -11.88 -7.37
N SER A 34 32.48 -12.81 -6.81
CA SER A 34 32.70 -14.25 -7.02
C SER A 34 32.60 -14.64 -8.49
N ASP A 35 33.46 -15.56 -8.93
CA ASP A 35 33.46 -16.06 -10.31
C ASP A 35 32.34 -17.07 -10.55
N LEU A 36 31.12 -16.55 -10.62
CA LEU A 36 29.92 -17.30 -10.99
C LEU A 36 29.51 -16.98 -12.42
N GLY A 37 29.50 -18.01 -13.27
CA GLY A 37 28.93 -17.92 -14.63
C GLY A 37 27.40 -17.84 -14.57
N ALA A 38 26.81 -17.02 -15.43
CA ALA A 38 25.37 -16.94 -15.61
C ALA A 38 25.04 -16.47 -17.03
N ASP A 39 23.94 -16.98 -17.59
CA ASP A 39 23.46 -16.57 -18.92
C ASP A 39 22.96 -15.13 -18.93
N ILE A 40 22.38 -14.68 -17.80
CA ILE A 40 21.86 -13.33 -17.60
C ILE A 40 22.55 -12.74 -16.37
N VAL A 41 23.11 -11.55 -16.52
CA VAL A 41 23.68 -10.78 -15.41
C VAL A 41 22.95 -9.45 -15.30
N LEU A 42 22.36 -9.20 -14.15
CA LEU A 42 21.78 -7.90 -13.78
C LEU A 42 22.82 -7.12 -12.97
N ASP A 43 23.21 -5.96 -13.47
CA ASP A 43 24.15 -5.10 -12.78
C ASP A 43 23.45 -4.36 -11.63
N ALA A 44 23.95 -4.56 -10.41
CA ALA A 44 23.49 -3.90 -9.19
C ALA A 44 24.59 -3.01 -8.56
N GLY A 45 25.62 -2.66 -9.34
CA GLY A 45 26.71 -1.80 -8.87
C GLY A 45 26.17 -0.47 -8.34
N GLY A 46 26.47 -0.13 -7.08
CA GLY A 46 25.96 1.06 -6.39
C GLY A 46 24.49 0.98 -5.93
N CYS A 47 23.81 -0.13 -6.25
CA CYS A 47 22.41 -0.34 -5.89
C CYS A 47 22.26 -1.15 -4.60
N VAL A 48 21.05 -1.11 -4.05
CA VAL A 48 20.58 -1.99 -2.97
C VAL A 48 19.76 -3.12 -3.57
N VAL A 49 20.07 -4.35 -3.21
CA VAL A 49 19.29 -5.55 -3.51
C VAL A 49 18.45 -5.87 -2.29
N ALA A 50 17.14 -5.77 -2.40
CA ALA A 50 16.19 -6.00 -1.32
C ALA A 50 15.16 -7.07 -1.67
N PRO A 51 14.48 -7.67 -0.69
CA PRO A 51 13.25 -8.41 -0.96
C PRO A 51 12.25 -7.49 -1.64
N GLY A 52 11.48 -8.02 -2.59
CA GLY A 52 10.47 -7.25 -3.30
C GLY A 52 9.48 -6.58 -2.34
N LEU A 53 9.01 -5.40 -2.71
CA LEU A 53 8.08 -4.63 -1.92
C LEU A 53 6.70 -5.29 -1.89
N VAL A 54 5.93 -5.01 -0.84
CA VAL A 54 4.57 -5.54 -0.61
C VAL A 54 3.66 -4.37 -0.28
N ASP A 55 2.54 -4.25 -0.98
CA ASP A 55 1.55 -3.22 -0.73
C ASP A 55 0.25 -3.81 -0.19
N LEU A 56 -0.23 -3.28 0.94
CA LEU A 56 -1.45 -3.74 1.58
C LEU A 56 -2.72 -3.01 1.10
N HIS A 57 -2.58 -2.00 0.23
CA HIS A 57 -3.71 -1.15 -0.14
C HIS A 57 -3.58 -0.63 -1.58
N THR A 58 -4.25 -1.34 -2.53
CA THR A 58 -4.26 -0.95 -3.94
C THR A 58 -5.65 -1.10 -4.57
N HIS A 59 -6.03 -0.17 -5.42
CA HIS A 59 -7.28 -0.23 -6.19
C HIS A 59 -6.97 -0.61 -7.64
N LEU A 60 -7.09 -1.90 -7.97
CA LEU A 60 -6.87 -2.38 -9.33
C LEU A 60 -8.10 -2.22 -10.24
N ARG A 61 -9.21 -1.72 -9.69
CA ARG A 61 -10.43 -1.32 -10.40
C ARG A 61 -11.15 -2.42 -11.19
N GLN A 62 -10.53 -3.51 -11.51
CA GLN A 62 -11.10 -4.64 -12.22
C GLN A 62 -11.55 -5.74 -11.23
N PRO A 63 -12.78 -6.27 -11.38
CA PRO A 63 -13.75 -5.98 -12.45
C PRO A 63 -14.53 -4.67 -12.29
N GLY A 64 -15.03 -4.15 -13.41
CA GLY A 64 -16.12 -3.17 -13.48
C GLY A 64 -15.73 -1.71 -13.65
N ARG A 65 -14.43 -1.36 -13.56
CA ARG A 65 -13.92 0.01 -13.79
C ARG A 65 -12.60 -0.01 -14.56
N GLU A 66 -12.53 -0.84 -15.59
CA GLU A 66 -11.33 -1.07 -16.39
C GLU A 66 -10.86 0.16 -17.15
N GLU A 67 -11.73 1.16 -17.35
CA GLU A 67 -11.36 2.45 -17.92
C GLU A 67 -10.35 3.20 -17.04
N ALA A 68 -10.39 3.00 -15.71
CA ALA A 68 -9.49 3.63 -14.78
C ALA A 68 -8.20 2.81 -14.57
N GLU A 69 -8.31 1.49 -14.43
CA GLU A 69 -7.18 0.57 -14.23
C GLU A 69 -7.60 -0.87 -14.53
N THR A 70 -6.65 -1.71 -14.92
CA THR A 70 -6.82 -3.16 -14.99
C THR A 70 -5.84 -3.85 -14.04
N VAL A 71 -6.08 -5.11 -13.71
CA VAL A 71 -5.14 -5.92 -12.92
C VAL A 71 -3.76 -5.95 -13.59
N GLU A 72 -3.71 -6.03 -14.94
CA GLU A 72 -2.46 -6.03 -15.69
C GLU A 72 -1.70 -4.71 -15.57
N THR A 73 -2.37 -3.56 -15.83
CA THR A 73 -1.70 -2.26 -15.81
C THR A 73 -1.29 -1.83 -14.42
N GLY A 74 -2.13 -2.11 -13.39
CA GLY A 74 -1.77 -1.88 -12.00
C GLY A 74 -0.62 -2.78 -11.52
N ALA A 75 -0.59 -4.05 -11.93
CA ALA A 75 0.53 -4.95 -11.62
C ALA A 75 1.83 -4.51 -12.30
N ARG A 76 1.77 -3.94 -13.51
CA ARG A 76 2.91 -3.35 -14.20
C ARG A 76 3.44 -2.11 -13.46
N ALA A 77 2.54 -1.22 -13.02
CA ALA A 77 2.90 -0.08 -12.18
C ALA A 77 3.54 -0.53 -10.86
N ALA A 78 2.98 -1.58 -10.22
CA ALA A 78 3.56 -2.17 -9.02
C ALA A 78 4.98 -2.70 -9.25
N ALA A 79 5.20 -3.47 -10.32
CA ALA A 79 6.51 -4.01 -10.64
C ALA A 79 7.55 -2.90 -10.88
N LEU A 80 7.19 -1.83 -11.60
CA LEU A 80 8.05 -0.66 -11.80
C LEU A 80 8.36 0.08 -10.49
N GLY A 81 7.42 0.06 -9.53
CA GLY A 81 7.63 0.55 -8.17
C GLY A 81 8.44 -0.38 -7.26
N GLY A 82 8.84 -1.58 -7.74
CA GLY A 82 9.59 -2.58 -6.97
C GLY A 82 8.72 -3.55 -6.17
N PHE A 83 7.40 -3.45 -6.31
CA PHE A 83 6.47 -4.35 -5.61
C PHE A 83 6.41 -5.70 -6.32
N THR A 84 6.53 -6.77 -5.54
CA THR A 84 6.35 -8.15 -5.99
C THR A 84 5.04 -8.75 -5.50
N CYS A 85 4.35 -8.07 -4.58
CA CYS A 85 3.04 -8.46 -4.10
C CYS A 85 2.19 -7.23 -3.80
N VAL A 86 0.94 -7.24 -4.23
CA VAL A 86 -0.06 -6.20 -3.91
C VAL A 86 -1.36 -6.82 -3.44
N LEU A 87 -2.06 -6.13 -2.53
CA LEU A 87 -3.37 -6.50 -2.03
C LEU A 87 -4.45 -5.62 -2.67
N ALA A 88 -5.26 -6.20 -3.55
CA ALA A 88 -6.37 -5.50 -4.19
C ALA A 88 -7.51 -5.24 -3.20
N MET A 89 -8.02 -4.00 -3.17
CA MET A 89 -9.17 -3.61 -2.37
C MET A 89 -10.49 -4.10 -2.97
N PRO A 90 -11.53 -4.32 -2.13
CA PRO A 90 -12.74 -5.02 -2.56
C PRO A 90 -13.79 -4.11 -3.22
N ASN A 91 -13.52 -2.83 -3.42
CA ASN A 91 -14.45 -1.84 -3.96
C ASN A 91 -14.50 -1.83 -5.51
N THR A 92 -14.56 -3.02 -6.08
CA THR A 92 -14.80 -3.29 -7.49
C THR A 92 -16.31 -3.29 -7.81
N ASP A 93 -16.70 -3.55 -9.05
CA ASP A 93 -18.08 -3.70 -9.47
C ASP A 93 -18.26 -4.96 -10.32
N PRO A 94 -18.85 -6.04 -9.76
CA PRO A 94 -19.35 -6.16 -8.38
C PRO A 94 -18.24 -6.14 -7.33
N PRO A 95 -18.55 -5.79 -6.06
CA PRO A 95 -17.56 -5.81 -4.98
C PRO A 95 -17.07 -7.25 -4.69
N ILE A 96 -15.85 -7.35 -4.14
CA ILE A 96 -15.28 -8.66 -3.79
C ILE A 96 -15.87 -9.11 -2.45
N ASP A 97 -17.13 -9.54 -2.47
CA ASP A 97 -17.89 -10.00 -1.29
C ASP A 97 -18.27 -11.49 -1.37
N SER A 98 -17.88 -12.16 -2.42
CA SER A 98 -18.18 -13.56 -2.70
C SER A 98 -16.97 -14.32 -3.26
N ALA A 99 -16.97 -15.63 -3.08
CA ALA A 99 -15.91 -16.50 -3.60
C ALA A 99 -15.77 -16.46 -5.13
N GLY A 100 -16.84 -16.13 -5.85
CA GLY A 100 -16.84 -15.99 -7.32
C GLY A 100 -15.96 -14.85 -7.76
N VAL A 101 -16.24 -13.64 -7.28
CA VAL A 101 -15.47 -12.41 -7.62
C VAL A 101 -14.04 -12.51 -7.08
N ALA A 102 -13.84 -13.06 -5.86
CA ALA A 102 -12.49 -13.24 -5.33
C ALA A 102 -11.62 -14.15 -6.23
N ARG A 103 -12.17 -15.25 -6.75
CA ARG A 103 -11.47 -16.15 -7.69
C ARG A 103 -11.15 -15.44 -9.01
N GLU A 104 -12.06 -14.64 -9.53
CA GLU A 104 -11.86 -13.89 -10.77
C GLU A 104 -10.66 -12.96 -10.66
N VAL A 105 -10.58 -12.14 -9.59
CA VAL A 105 -9.44 -11.23 -9.37
C VAL A 105 -8.13 -12.01 -9.21
N LEU A 106 -8.13 -13.10 -8.44
CA LEU A 106 -6.95 -13.97 -8.28
C LEU A 106 -6.52 -14.59 -9.61
N GLU A 107 -7.46 -14.97 -10.47
CA GLU A 107 -7.15 -15.55 -11.78
C GLU A 107 -6.56 -14.52 -12.74
N LEU A 108 -7.13 -13.31 -12.77
CA LEU A 108 -6.58 -12.20 -13.55
C LEU A 108 -5.13 -11.87 -13.12
N GLY A 109 -4.84 -11.98 -11.81
CA GLY A 109 -3.50 -11.74 -11.28
C GLY A 109 -2.46 -12.81 -11.61
N ARG A 110 -2.85 -14.03 -12.01
CA ARG A 110 -1.90 -15.14 -12.22
C ARG A 110 -0.86 -14.93 -13.31
N ALA A 111 -1.23 -14.21 -14.37
CA ALA A 111 -0.34 -13.93 -15.49
C ALA A 111 0.35 -12.57 -15.39
N SER A 112 0.09 -11.84 -14.31
CA SER A 112 0.64 -10.48 -14.14
C SER A 112 2.10 -10.51 -13.68
N CYS A 113 2.77 -9.35 -13.80
CA CYS A 113 4.16 -9.19 -13.39
C CYS A 113 4.34 -8.87 -11.89
N CYS A 114 3.26 -9.00 -11.10
CA CYS A 114 3.25 -8.89 -9.64
C CYS A 114 2.30 -9.95 -9.06
N ASP A 115 2.59 -10.53 -7.89
CA ASP A 115 1.66 -11.45 -7.19
C ASP A 115 0.47 -10.64 -6.66
N VAL A 116 -0.69 -10.78 -7.32
CA VAL A 116 -1.92 -10.08 -6.93
C VAL A 116 -2.69 -10.92 -5.94
N ARG A 117 -2.78 -10.41 -4.72
CA ARG A 117 -3.66 -10.90 -3.67
C ARG A 117 -4.91 -10.06 -3.62
N THR A 118 -5.98 -10.60 -3.01
CA THR A 118 -7.21 -9.84 -2.82
C THR A 118 -7.59 -9.78 -1.35
N SER A 119 -8.08 -8.64 -0.91
CA SER A 119 -8.94 -8.51 0.25
C SER A 119 -10.37 -8.92 -0.15
N ALA A 120 -11.27 -8.98 0.81
CA ALA A 120 -12.69 -9.12 0.56
C ALA A 120 -13.49 -8.17 1.47
N ALA A 121 -14.71 -7.88 1.08
CA ALA A 121 -15.58 -7.01 1.87
C ALA A 121 -15.93 -7.65 3.22
N ILE A 122 -16.03 -6.84 4.26
CA ILE A 122 -16.57 -7.23 5.58
C ILE A 122 -18.07 -7.50 5.45
N THR A 123 -18.76 -6.62 4.70
CA THR A 123 -20.22 -6.69 4.53
C THR A 123 -20.60 -6.91 3.07
N VAL A 124 -21.73 -7.60 2.86
CA VAL A 124 -22.29 -7.83 1.52
C VAL A 124 -22.55 -6.49 0.85
N GLY A 125 -22.10 -6.34 -0.39
CA GLY A 125 -22.22 -5.09 -1.14
C GLY A 125 -21.42 -3.92 -0.55
N ARG A 126 -20.68 -4.11 0.55
CA ARG A 126 -20.07 -3.04 1.36
C ARG A 126 -21.12 -2.06 1.91
N GLU A 127 -22.31 -2.57 2.21
CA GLU A 127 -23.48 -1.76 2.63
C GLU A 127 -23.59 -1.60 4.16
N GLY A 128 -22.67 -2.22 4.94
CA GLY A 128 -22.70 -2.14 6.40
C GLY A 128 -23.90 -2.83 7.07
N ALA A 129 -24.60 -3.74 6.35
CA ALA A 129 -25.85 -4.35 6.82
C ALA A 129 -25.72 -5.82 7.21
N GLN A 130 -24.98 -6.63 6.43
CA GLN A 130 -24.83 -8.06 6.62
C GLN A 130 -23.39 -8.49 6.38
N LEU A 131 -22.84 -9.37 7.25
CA LEU A 131 -21.49 -9.91 7.07
C LEU A 131 -21.41 -10.82 5.84
N THR A 132 -20.28 -10.77 5.14
CA THR A 132 -19.95 -11.68 4.06
C THR A 132 -19.66 -13.10 4.59
N PRO A 133 -19.66 -14.14 3.73
CA PRO A 133 -19.26 -15.49 4.12
C PRO A 133 -17.73 -15.58 4.31
N MET A 134 -17.19 -14.88 5.32
CA MET A 134 -15.73 -14.75 5.57
C MET A 134 -15.02 -16.10 5.63
N ALA A 135 -15.66 -17.18 6.14
CA ALA A 135 -15.03 -18.50 6.21
C ALA A 135 -14.77 -19.09 4.81
N GLU A 136 -15.68 -18.88 3.86
CA GLU A 136 -15.54 -19.32 2.48
C GLU A 136 -14.42 -18.52 1.78
N LEU A 137 -14.40 -17.22 1.98
CA LEU A 137 -13.36 -16.33 1.44
C LEU A 137 -11.99 -16.62 2.05
N ALA A 138 -11.92 -16.84 3.36
CA ALA A 138 -10.68 -17.21 4.05
C ALA A 138 -10.11 -18.55 3.56
N ALA A 139 -10.98 -19.51 3.18
CA ALA A 139 -10.56 -20.78 2.58
C ALA A 139 -9.91 -20.60 1.18
N LEU A 140 -10.19 -19.52 0.47
CA LEU A 140 -9.50 -19.14 -0.77
C LEU A 140 -8.15 -18.45 -0.54
N GLY A 141 -7.78 -18.19 0.71
CA GLY A 141 -6.54 -17.52 1.06
C GLY A 141 -6.68 -16.03 1.38
N VAL A 142 -7.90 -15.46 1.38
CA VAL A 142 -8.14 -14.10 1.84
C VAL A 142 -7.76 -13.95 3.31
N ARG A 143 -6.96 -12.96 3.63
CA ARG A 143 -6.46 -12.69 4.99
C ARG A 143 -6.88 -11.36 5.56
N PHE A 144 -7.21 -10.40 4.70
CA PHE A 144 -7.70 -9.07 5.05
C PHE A 144 -9.12 -8.89 4.55
N PHE A 145 -9.99 -8.37 5.41
CA PHE A 145 -11.37 -8.00 5.08
C PHE A 145 -11.59 -6.53 5.38
N THR A 146 -12.17 -5.81 4.46
CA THR A 146 -12.39 -4.36 4.57
C THR A 146 -13.61 -3.93 3.75
N ASP A 147 -14.36 -2.95 4.24
CA ASP A 147 -15.35 -2.22 3.42
C ASP A 147 -14.73 -0.91 2.89
N ASP A 148 -13.47 -0.97 2.48
CA ASP A 148 -12.68 0.19 2.08
C ASP A 148 -13.44 1.21 1.24
N GLY A 149 -13.26 2.49 1.60
CA GLY A 149 -13.98 3.64 1.06
C GLY A 149 -15.37 3.90 1.66
N CYS A 150 -15.88 3.01 2.57
CA CYS A 150 -17.15 3.20 3.27
C CYS A 150 -17.00 3.03 4.78
N GLY A 151 -16.14 2.09 5.22
CA GLY A 151 -16.03 1.70 6.63
C GLY A 151 -17.29 1.05 7.20
N VAL A 152 -17.17 0.24 8.23
CA VAL A 152 -18.32 -0.34 8.94
C VAL A 152 -18.81 0.64 9.99
N GLN A 153 -19.95 1.30 9.76
CA GLN A 153 -20.49 2.34 10.64
C GLN A 153 -21.11 1.77 11.92
N ASP A 154 -21.86 0.66 11.84
CA ASP A 154 -22.51 0.04 12.99
C ASP A 154 -21.50 -0.70 13.88
N GLY A 155 -21.24 -0.14 15.08
CA GLY A 155 -20.33 -0.75 16.06
C GLY A 155 -20.75 -2.14 16.54
N ARG A 156 -22.05 -2.48 16.53
CA ARG A 156 -22.54 -3.83 16.86
C ARG A 156 -22.18 -4.83 15.75
N LEU A 157 -22.29 -4.41 14.49
CA LEU A 157 -21.92 -5.23 13.34
C LEU A 157 -20.39 -5.41 13.31
N MET A 158 -19.61 -4.34 13.51
CA MET A 158 -18.15 -4.38 13.59
C MET A 158 -17.67 -5.31 14.71
N ARG A 159 -18.28 -5.26 15.89
CA ARG A 159 -17.99 -6.21 16.98
C ARG A 159 -18.19 -7.65 16.53
N ARG A 160 -19.30 -7.98 15.88
CA ARG A 160 -19.58 -9.34 15.39
C ARG A 160 -18.60 -9.77 14.31
N ALA A 161 -18.24 -8.85 13.42
CA ALA A 161 -17.22 -9.07 12.41
C ALA A 161 -15.86 -9.45 13.05
N LEU A 162 -15.44 -8.73 14.08
CA LEU A 162 -14.20 -9.01 14.83
C LEU A 162 -14.25 -10.36 15.56
N GLU A 163 -15.37 -10.71 16.20
CA GLU A 163 -15.57 -12.01 16.84
C GLU A 163 -15.45 -13.16 15.81
N TYR A 164 -16.04 -12.97 14.61
CA TYR A 164 -15.98 -13.95 13.52
C TYR A 164 -14.58 -14.05 12.92
N ALA A 165 -13.97 -12.92 12.58
CA ALA A 165 -12.62 -12.84 12.02
C ALA A 165 -11.57 -13.46 12.94
N ARG A 166 -11.69 -13.26 14.26
CA ARG A 166 -10.82 -13.89 15.26
C ARG A 166 -10.86 -15.41 15.17
N GLY A 167 -12.04 -16.01 15.02
CA GLY A 167 -12.22 -17.45 14.89
C GLY A 167 -11.55 -18.03 13.62
N LEU A 168 -11.42 -17.22 12.58
CA LEU A 168 -10.80 -17.58 11.31
C LEU A 168 -9.30 -17.23 11.24
N GLY A 169 -8.79 -16.47 12.20
CA GLY A 169 -7.40 -16.00 12.18
C GLY A 169 -7.12 -14.96 11.08
N VAL A 170 -8.12 -14.20 10.65
CA VAL A 170 -8.00 -13.13 9.66
C VAL A 170 -8.01 -11.75 10.31
N THR A 171 -7.66 -10.70 9.57
CA THR A 171 -7.59 -9.31 10.02
C THR A 171 -8.71 -8.49 9.40
N LEU A 172 -9.39 -7.65 10.18
CA LEU A 172 -10.28 -6.63 9.65
C LEU A 172 -9.49 -5.35 9.45
N ALA A 173 -9.48 -4.83 8.23
CA ALA A 173 -8.90 -3.54 7.91
C ALA A 173 -10.02 -2.50 7.81
N GLN A 174 -9.82 -1.35 8.40
CA GLN A 174 -10.88 -0.34 8.54
C GLN A 174 -10.46 0.97 7.89
N HIS A 175 -11.23 1.38 6.90
CA HIS A 175 -11.27 2.76 6.42
C HIS A 175 -11.99 3.58 7.49
N CYS A 176 -11.22 4.35 8.27
CA CYS A 176 -11.75 5.05 9.43
C CYS A 176 -12.35 6.39 9.03
N GLU A 177 -13.62 6.38 8.70
CA GLU A 177 -14.39 7.58 8.39
C GLU A 177 -15.81 7.45 8.93
N ASP A 178 -16.20 8.35 9.83
CA ASP A 178 -17.59 8.49 10.26
C ASP A 178 -18.36 9.20 9.16
N ASP A 179 -19.27 8.48 8.49
CA ASP A 179 -20.04 8.97 7.33
C ASP A 179 -20.88 10.21 7.66
N VAL A 180 -21.34 10.35 8.90
CA VAL A 180 -22.20 11.46 9.30
C VAL A 180 -21.38 12.74 9.50
N LEU A 181 -20.20 12.62 10.10
CA LEU A 181 -19.29 13.75 10.30
C LEU A 181 -18.60 14.15 8.99
N ALA A 182 -18.28 13.19 8.12
CA ALA A 182 -17.63 13.44 6.83
C ALA A 182 -18.58 13.97 5.77
N ALA A 183 -19.91 13.86 5.98
CA ALA A 183 -20.92 14.13 4.97
C ALA A 183 -20.79 15.51 4.32
N GLY A 184 -20.58 15.50 2.99
CA GLY A 184 -20.45 16.72 2.18
C GLY A 184 -19.07 17.39 2.26
N GLY A 185 -18.14 16.89 3.07
CA GLY A 185 -16.76 17.37 3.12
C GLY A 185 -15.98 16.93 1.88
N ALA A 186 -15.12 17.82 1.36
CA ALA A 186 -14.31 17.54 0.18
C ALA A 186 -12.80 17.73 0.43
N MET A 187 -12.43 18.28 1.58
CA MET A 187 -11.05 18.45 2.05
C MET A 187 -11.02 18.49 3.58
N HIS A 188 -9.85 18.59 4.19
CA HIS A 188 -9.72 18.78 5.64
C HIS A 188 -10.46 20.03 6.14
N GLU A 189 -11.25 19.89 7.20
CA GLU A 189 -11.90 21.03 7.86
C GLU A 189 -10.89 21.83 8.66
N GLY A 190 -10.69 23.10 8.29
CA GLY A 190 -9.73 23.97 8.95
C GLY A 190 -9.64 25.35 8.34
N ALA A 191 -8.52 26.01 8.60
CA ALA A 191 -8.27 27.35 8.07
C ALA A 191 -8.22 27.39 6.55
N CYS A 192 -7.65 26.35 5.92
CA CYS A 192 -7.53 26.26 4.46
C CYS A 192 -8.92 26.11 3.82
N SER A 193 -9.74 25.16 4.25
CA SER A 193 -11.10 24.94 3.71
C SER A 193 -12.00 26.17 3.89
N SER A 194 -11.92 26.82 5.06
CA SER A 194 -12.66 28.07 5.34
C SER A 194 -12.24 29.20 4.39
N ARG A 195 -10.93 29.33 4.13
CA ARG A 195 -10.39 30.36 3.18
C ARG A 195 -10.84 30.09 1.75
N LEU A 196 -10.88 28.80 1.34
CA LEU A 196 -11.24 28.39 -0.01
C LEU A 196 -12.75 28.32 -0.23
N GLY A 197 -13.55 28.29 0.83
CA GLY A 197 -15.00 28.11 0.75
C GLY A 197 -15.39 26.69 0.34
N ILE A 198 -14.52 25.70 0.56
CA ILE A 198 -14.77 24.28 0.31
C ILE A 198 -15.28 23.64 1.61
N PRO A 199 -16.38 22.85 1.58
CA PRO A 199 -16.84 22.13 2.75
C PRO A 199 -15.74 21.21 3.31
N GLY A 200 -15.52 21.27 4.63
CA GLY A 200 -14.49 20.52 5.32
C GLY A 200 -14.99 19.20 5.86
N GLN A 201 -14.08 18.23 5.99
CA GLN A 201 -14.24 16.97 6.70
C GLN A 201 -13.38 17.04 7.97
N PRO A 202 -14.02 17.01 9.17
CA PRO A 202 -13.28 17.14 10.43
C PRO A 202 -12.34 15.95 10.66
N ALA A 203 -11.24 16.18 11.36
CA ALA A 203 -10.30 15.12 11.76
C ALA A 203 -10.98 14.06 12.63
N GLU A 204 -11.93 14.47 13.43
CA GLU A 204 -12.72 13.65 14.33
C GLU A 204 -13.53 12.56 13.60
N ALA A 205 -13.80 12.71 12.30
CA ALA A 205 -14.43 11.66 11.50
C ALA A 205 -13.56 10.40 11.46
N GLU A 206 -12.22 10.53 11.38
CA GLU A 206 -11.27 9.44 11.49
C GLU A 206 -11.05 9.01 12.94
N GLU A 207 -10.77 9.96 13.82
CA GLU A 207 -10.33 9.72 15.19
C GLU A 207 -11.36 8.97 16.03
N LEU A 208 -12.64 9.30 15.90
CA LEU A 208 -13.73 8.64 16.65
C LEU A 208 -13.88 7.18 16.20
N MET A 209 -13.73 6.89 14.91
CA MET A 209 -13.82 5.52 14.41
C MET A 209 -12.59 4.70 14.84
N VAL A 210 -11.39 5.26 14.81
CA VAL A 210 -10.18 4.63 15.37
C VAL A 210 -10.37 4.30 16.84
N MET A 211 -10.84 5.26 17.64
CA MET A 211 -11.10 5.06 19.08
C MET A 211 -12.14 3.97 19.33
N ARG A 212 -13.24 3.96 18.57
CA ARG A 212 -14.28 2.94 18.64
C ARG A 212 -13.71 1.54 18.40
N ASP A 213 -12.95 1.39 17.33
CA ASP A 213 -12.46 0.08 16.90
C ASP A 213 -11.30 -0.44 17.78
N ILE A 214 -10.50 0.44 18.38
CA ILE A 214 -9.58 0.07 19.48
C ILE A 214 -10.36 -0.52 20.65
N ALA A 215 -11.47 0.11 21.06
CA ALA A 215 -12.29 -0.41 22.14
C ALA A 215 -12.93 -1.77 21.79
N LEU A 216 -13.33 -1.97 20.53
CA LEU A 216 -13.86 -3.24 20.05
C LEU A 216 -12.78 -4.32 19.94
N ALA A 217 -11.56 -3.98 19.51
CA ALA A 217 -10.42 -4.88 19.52
C ALA A 217 -10.08 -5.36 20.94
N ARG A 218 -10.11 -4.44 21.94
CA ARG A 218 -9.93 -4.78 23.36
C ARG A 218 -11.03 -5.74 23.85
N LEU A 219 -12.29 -5.49 23.48
CA LEU A 219 -13.43 -6.31 23.90
C LEU A 219 -13.39 -7.71 23.32
N THR A 220 -13.02 -7.83 22.03
CA THR A 220 -13.15 -9.08 21.26
C THR A 220 -11.86 -9.88 21.16
N GLY A 221 -10.70 -9.23 21.27
CA GLY A 221 -9.39 -9.78 20.95
C GLY A 221 -9.21 -10.04 19.43
N GLY A 222 -10.08 -9.48 18.58
CA GLY A 222 -9.96 -9.51 17.13
C GLY A 222 -8.88 -8.56 16.64
N ARG A 223 -8.22 -8.90 15.51
CA ARG A 223 -7.19 -8.08 14.89
C ARG A 223 -7.81 -6.98 14.04
N VAL A 224 -7.39 -5.73 14.28
CA VAL A 224 -7.77 -4.57 13.47
C VAL A 224 -6.53 -3.97 12.84
N HIS A 225 -6.61 -3.67 11.56
CA HIS A 225 -5.65 -2.88 10.82
C HIS A 225 -6.29 -1.56 10.41
N PHE A 226 -5.75 -0.44 10.87
CA PHE A 226 -6.23 0.89 10.50
C PHE A 226 -5.58 1.32 9.19
N GLN A 227 -6.39 1.46 8.13
CA GLN A 227 -5.93 1.88 6.82
C GLN A 227 -5.57 3.37 6.83
N HIS A 228 -4.58 3.76 6.04
CA HIS A 228 -4.19 5.14 5.68
C HIS A 228 -4.40 6.19 6.77
N LEU A 229 -3.87 6.00 7.99
CA LEU A 229 -4.00 7.00 9.05
C LEU A 229 -3.47 8.37 8.61
N SER A 230 -4.27 9.40 8.81
CA SER A 230 -3.98 10.75 8.34
C SER A 230 -3.83 11.78 9.45
N THR A 231 -4.40 11.55 10.64
CA THR A 231 -4.41 12.55 11.73
C THR A 231 -3.40 12.23 12.83
N ARG A 232 -2.86 13.26 13.45
CA ARG A 232 -1.98 13.14 14.62
C ARG A 232 -2.65 12.34 15.74
N ARG A 233 -3.92 12.63 16.01
CA ARG A 233 -4.63 12.00 17.12
C ARG A 233 -4.85 10.50 16.88
N SER A 234 -5.14 10.08 15.66
CA SER A 234 -5.24 8.66 15.32
C SER A 234 -3.93 7.93 15.58
N VAL A 235 -2.79 8.50 15.19
CA VAL A 235 -1.46 7.93 15.47
C VAL A 235 -1.23 7.81 16.98
N GLU A 236 -1.55 8.84 17.78
CA GLU A 236 -1.44 8.81 19.24
C GLU A 236 -2.33 7.71 19.86
N LEU A 237 -3.57 7.55 19.38
CA LEU A 237 -4.50 6.52 19.86
C LEU A 237 -3.96 5.11 19.59
N VAL A 238 -3.43 4.87 18.39
CA VAL A 238 -2.82 3.58 18.04
C VAL A 238 -1.57 3.31 18.87
N ALA A 239 -0.72 4.33 19.12
CA ALA A 239 0.45 4.19 19.99
C ALA A 239 0.07 3.69 21.39
N VAL A 240 -0.97 4.27 21.99
CA VAL A 240 -1.49 3.85 23.31
C VAL A 240 -2.03 2.42 23.25
N ALA A 241 -2.81 2.09 22.22
CA ALA A 241 -3.38 0.75 22.05
C ALA A 241 -2.30 -0.34 21.91
N LYS A 242 -1.24 -0.04 21.15
CA LYS A 242 -0.08 -0.95 21.02
C LYS A 242 0.69 -1.11 22.33
N ALA A 243 0.89 -0.03 23.08
CA ALA A 243 1.52 -0.08 24.40
C ALA A 243 0.74 -0.94 25.41
N GLU A 244 -0.59 -1.03 25.27
CA GLU A 244 -1.46 -1.92 26.02
C GLU A 244 -1.43 -3.38 25.50
N GLY A 245 -0.70 -3.67 24.43
CA GLY A 245 -0.60 -5.02 23.83
C GLY A 245 -1.85 -5.43 23.03
N LEU A 246 -2.68 -4.49 22.58
CA LEU A 246 -3.84 -4.80 21.78
C LEU A 246 -3.44 -5.25 20.36
N PRO A 247 -4.23 -6.15 19.73
CA PRO A 247 -3.93 -6.68 18.41
C PRO A 247 -4.34 -5.66 17.30
N VAL A 248 -3.71 -4.49 17.33
CA VAL A 248 -3.93 -3.42 16.37
C VAL A 248 -2.67 -3.12 15.58
N THR A 249 -2.85 -2.84 14.29
CA THR A 249 -1.79 -2.39 13.36
C THR A 249 -2.33 -1.25 12.51
N CYS A 250 -1.46 -0.51 11.84
CA CYS A 250 -1.88 0.57 10.96
C CYS A 250 -0.87 0.83 9.84
N GLU A 251 -1.35 1.50 8.81
CA GLU A 251 -0.56 1.96 7.69
C GLU A 251 -0.68 3.47 7.50
N ALA A 252 0.28 4.06 6.79
CA ALA A 252 0.20 5.41 6.26
C ALA A 252 0.56 5.42 4.78
N THR A 253 0.02 6.39 4.06
CA THR A 253 0.26 6.53 2.63
C THR A 253 1.32 7.58 2.33
N PRO A 254 2.00 7.50 1.15
CA PRO A 254 2.96 8.50 0.74
C PRO A 254 2.40 9.92 0.72
N HIS A 255 1.15 10.11 0.34
CA HIS A 255 0.54 11.44 0.30
C HIS A 255 0.30 12.02 1.69
N HIS A 256 0.00 11.20 2.72
CA HIS A 256 -0.21 11.68 4.08
C HIS A 256 1.07 12.02 4.85
N PHE A 257 2.24 11.59 4.37
CA PHE A 257 3.51 12.05 4.92
C PHE A 257 4.27 13.05 4.02
N THR A 258 3.67 13.44 2.87
CA THR A 258 4.32 14.34 1.90
C THR A 258 3.56 15.64 1.66
N LEU A 259 2.23 15.57 1.55
CA LEU A 259 1.37 16.66 1.11
C LEU A 259 0.50 17.19 2.27
N THR A 260 0.18 18.48 2.22
CA THR A 260 -0.73 19.13 3.18
C THR A 260 -2.00 19.63 2.50
N ASP A 261 -3.00 20.00 3.29
CA ASP A 261 -4.25 20.61 2.83
C ASP A 261 -4.04 21.90 2.03
N GLU A 262 -2.92 22.60 2.21
CA GLU A 262 -2.55 23.77 1.43
C GLU A 262 -2.36 23.46 -0.07
N CYS A 263 -2.09 22.20 -0.45
CA CYS A 263 -2.05 21.78 -1.86
C CYS A 263 -3.40 21.98 -2.55
N CYS A 264 -4.51 21.93 -1.81
CA CYS A 264 -5.86 22.14 -2.34
C CYS A 264 -6.11 23.62 -2.72
N ALA A 265 -5.22 24.56 -2.37
CA ALA A 265 -5.38 25.99 -2.69
C ALA A 265 -5.42 26.28 -4.20
N SER A 266 -4.92 25.36 -5.02
CA SER A 266 -5.01 25.44 -6.48
C SER A 266 -6.40 25.07 -7.02
N TYR A 267 -7.29 24.50 -6.22
CA TYR A 267 -8.54 23.83 -6.64
C TYR A 267 -8.33 22.69 -7.64
N ASP A 268 -7.08 22.22 -7.80
CA ASP A 268 -6.80 21.09 -8.68
C ASP A 268 -7.30 19.78 -8.04
N PRO A 269 -8.25 19.07 -8.66
CA PRO A 269 -8.81 17.84 -8.12
C PRO A 269 -7.80 16.71 -7.94
N VAL A 270 -6.62 16.82 -8.52
CA VAL A 270 -5.54 15.84 -8.32
C VAL A 270 -5.17 15.70 -6.84
N PHE A 271 -5.36 16.78 -6.03
CA PHE A 271 -5.10 16.81 -4.60
C PHE A 271 -6.29 16.34 -3.73
N LYS A 272 -7.43 15.99 -4.35
CA LYS A 272 -8.56 15.41 -3.62
C LYS A 272 -8.34 13.94 -3.37
N VAL A 273 -8.32 13.55 -2.10
CA VAL A 273 -8.12 12.18 -1.60
C VAL A 273 -8.97 11.95 -0.35
N ASN A 274 -9.23 10.71 0.00
CA ASN A 274 -9.96 10.31 1.21
C ASN A 274 -9.20 9.19 1.94
N PRO A 275 -8.77 9.41 3.21
CA PRO A 275 -8.91 10.62 4.02
C PRO A 275 -8.26 11.83 3.36
N PRO A 276 -8.76 13.07 3.63
CA PRO A 276 -8.20 14.26 3.00
C PRO A 276 -6.77 14.54 3.46
N LEU A 277 -6.01 15.25 2.61
CA LEU A 277 -4.72 15.82 3.02
C LEU A 277 -4.94 16.70 4.24
N ARG A 278 -4.08 16.53 5.25
CA ARG A 278 -4.22 17.18 6.56
C ARG A 278 -3.22 18.32 6.74
N THR A 279 -3.17 18.85 7.94
CA THR A 279 -2.26 19.93 8.31
C THR A 279 -0.79 19.48 8.39
N GLU A 280 0.15 20.43 8.40
CA GLU A 280 1.58 20.14 8.61
C GLU A 280 1.83 19.40 9.94
N ASP A 281 1.08 19.72 11.00
CA ASP A 281 1.19 19.04 12.30
C ASP A 281 0.81 17.56 12.21
N ASP A 282 -0.18 17.23 11.39
CA ASP A 282 -0.62 15.85 11.12
C ASP A 282 0.44 15.11 10.29
N VAL A 283 0.92 15.72 9.21
CA VAL A 283 2.01 15.19 8.39
C VAL A 283 3.24 14.88 9.24
N ALA A 284 3.65 15.81 10.11
CA ALA A 284 4.76 15.61 11.02
C ALA A 284 4.50 14.47 12.02
N ALA A 285 3.27 14.28 12.47
CA ALA A 285 2.91 13.18 13.36
C ALA A 285 2.93 11.82 12.66
N VAL A 286 2.47 11.75 11.40
CA VAL A 286 2.55 10.54 10.58
C VAL A 286 4.02 10.16 10.34
N ARG A 287 4.89 11.11 9.98
CA ARG A 287 6.34 10.88 9.83
C ARG A 287 6.97 10.34 11.13
N ARG A 288 6.66 10.95 12.28
CA ARG A 288 7.12 10.44 13.58
C ARG A 288 6.57 9.04 13.88
N GLY A 289 5.31 8.75 13.51
CA GLY A 289 4.71 7.44 13.68
C GLY A 289 5.42 6.35 12.90
N LEU A 290 5.89 6.66 11.68
CA LEU A 290 6.70 5.76 10.85
C LEU A 290 8.09 5.54 11.47
N ASP A 291 8.76 6.61 11.90
CA ASP A 291 10.09 6.57 12.53
C ASP A 291 10.08 5.77 13.84
N GLN A 292 9.10 5.99 14.69
CA GLN A 292 8.99 5.36 15.99
C GLN A 292 8.40 3.94 15.95
N GLY A 293 7.95 3.47 14.77
CA GLY A 293 7.32 2.16 14.61
C GLY A 293 5.90 2.06 15.17
N THR A 294 5.25 3.19 15.45
CA THR A 294 3.82 3.24 15.75
C THR A 294 3.01 2.84 14.51
N ILE A 295 3.41 3.35 13.35
CA ILE A 295 2.85 2.93 12.05
C ILE A 295 3.68 1.75 11.55
N ASP A 296 3.01 0.66 11.22
CA ASP A 296 3.63 -0.63 10.90
C ASP A 296 4.22 -0.69 9.50
N CYS A 297 3.56 -0.07 8.53
CA CYS A 297 3.96 -0.10 7.13
C CYS A 297 3.50 1.14 6.35
N ILE A 298 4.09 1.31 5.18
CA ILE A 298 3.63 2.23 4.16
C ILE A 298 2.81 1.41 3.16
N ALA A 299 1.58 1.84 2.89
CA ALA A 299 0.74 1.33 1.83
C ALA A 299 0.40 2.47 0.86
N THR A 300 0.21 2.18 -0.42
CA THR A 300 0.16 3.26 -1.41
C THR A 300 -1.20 3.95 -1.47
N ASP A 301 -2.27 3.24 -1.18
CA ASP A 301 -3.63 3.63 -1.56
C ASP A 301 -3.67 4.09 -3.03
N HIS A 302 -2.99 3.32 -3.88
CA HIS A 302 -3.00 3.57 -5.32
C HIS A 302 -4.44 3.54 -5.83
N ALA A 303 -4.97 4.72 -6.14
CA ALA A 303 -6.38 4.92 -6.49
C ALA A 303 -6.52 5.61 -7.86
N PRO A 304 -6.37 4.85 -8.94
CA PRO A 304 -6.51 5.35 -10.30
C PRO A 304 -7.94 5.77 -10.62
N HIS A 305 -8.05 6.88 -11.35
CA HIS A 305 -9.32 7.42 -11.85
C HIS A 305 -9.17 7.86 -13.30
N ALA A 306 -10.17 7.54 -14.11
CA ALA A 306 -10.26 8.03 -15.47
C ALA A 306 -10.33 9.58 -15.50
N PRO A 307 -9.86 10.24 -16.57
CA PRO A 307 -9.83 11.70 -16.66
C PRO A 307 -11.18 12.35 -16.33
N GLU A 308 -12.29 11.79 -16.82
CA GLU A 308 -13.65 12.31 -16.64
C GLU A 308 -14.06 12.37 -15.15
N ALA A 309 -13.52 11.51 -14.32
CA ALA A 309 -13.78 11.48 -12.89
C ALA A 309 -12.96 12.52 -12.11
N LYS A 310 -11.82 12.95 -12.66
CA LYS A 310 -10.94 13.97 -12.05
C LYS A 310 -11.17 15.36 -12.67
N GLU A 311 -11.52 15.48 -13.93
CA GLU A 311 -11.80 16.74 -14.64
C GLU A 311 -13.18 17.30 -14.26
N GLN A 312 -13.44 17.46 -12.96
CA GLN A 312 -14.65 17.97 -12.35
C GLN A 312 -14.29 19.10 -11.38
N PRO A 313 -15.25 19.94 -10.96
CA PRO A 313 -15.04 20.84 -9.83
C PRO A 313 -14.52 20.07 -8.61
N PHE A 314 -13.67 20.71 -7.78
CA PHE A 314 -12.96 20.05 -6.68
C PHE A 314 -13.90 19.24 -5.76
N ASP A 315 -15.05 19.79 -5.40
CA ASP A 315 -16.05 19.16 -4.55
C ASP A 315 -16.77 17.97 -5.20
N GLN A 316 -16.80 17.90 -6.54
CA GLN A 316 -17.45 16.83 -7.30
C GLN A 316 -16.50 15.77 -7.83
N ALA A 317 -15.20 16.09 -7.92
CA ALA A 317 -14.19 15.17 -8.42
C ALA A 317 -14.05 13.94 -7.52
N ALA A 318 -13.74 12.79 -8.12
CA ALA A 318 -13.46 11.55 -7.38
C ALA A 318 -12.20 11.69 -6.50
N PRO A 319 -12.23 11.26 -5.23
CA PRO A 319 -11.04 11.25 -4.38
C PRO A 319 -10.12 10.09 -4.75
N GLY A 320 -8.81 10.34 -4.74
CA GLY A 320 -7.78 9.32 -4.98
C GLY A 320 -6.61 9.80 -5.83
N MET A 321 -5.47 9.13 -5.67
CA MET A 321 -4.18 9.45 -6.29
C MET A 321 -3.45 8.17 -6.69
N LEU A 322 -2.53 8.27 -7.67
CA LEU A 322 -1.59 7.20 -7.99
C LEU A 322 -0.46 7.15 -6.95
N GLY A 323 -0.02 5.95 -6.57
CA GLY A 323 1.01 5.77 -5.54
C GLY A 323 2.09 4.74 -5.87
N LEU A 324 1.79 3.65 -6.60
CA LEU A 324 2.68 2.49 -6.76
C LEU A 324 4.09 2.83 -7.26
N GLU A 325 4.20 3.60 -8.33
CA GLU A 325 5.48 3.89 -8.97
C GLU A 325 6.32 4.95 -8.24
N THR A 326 5.73 5.66 -7.27
CA THR A 326 6.37 6.76 -6.56
C THR A 326 6.62 6.50 -5.08
N ALA A 327 5.98 5.47 -4.49
CA ALA A 327 5.99 5.24 -3.03
C ALA A 327 7.40 5.10 -2.44
N LEU A 328 8.25 4.27 -3.05
CA LEU A 328 9.62 4.07 -2.56
C LEU A 328 10.43 5.37 -2.64
N ALA A 329 10.38 6.06 -3.79
CA ALA A 329 11.13 7.28 -3.99
C ALA A 329 10.65 8.42 -3.08
N LEU A 330 9.33 8.53 -2.84
CA LEU A 330 8.77 9.47 -1.86
C LEU A 330 9.26 9.15 -0.46
N ALA A 331 9.24 7.88 -0.04
CA ALA A 331 9.74 7.49 1.27
C ALA A 331 11.23 7.83 1.43
N LEU A 332 12.07 7.53 0.44
CA LEU A 332 13.50 7.87 0.45
C LEU A 332 13.78 9.38 0.42
N THR A 333 12.88 10.17 -0.19
CA THR A 333 13.07 11.62 -0.33
C THR A 333 12.51 12.39 0.86
N GLN A 334 11.40 11.93 1.46
CA GLN A 334 10.62 12.70 2.44
C GLN A 334 10.82 12.25 3.89
N LEU A 335 11.27 11.00 4.10
CA LEU A 335 11.51 10.47 5.43
C LEU A 335 13.02 10.52 5.74
N ASP A 336 13.37 11.02 6.92
CA ASP A 336 14.75 11.00 7.42
C ASP A 336 15.06 9.65 8.08
N LEU A 337 14.96 8.57 7.27
CA LEU A 337 15.15 7.20 7.71
C LEU A 337 16.28 6.52 6.94
N PRO A 338 17.06 5.62 7.58
CA PRO A 338 17.94 4.73 6.87
C PRO A 338 17.18 3.90 5.83
N ILE A 339 17.80 3.60 4.69
CA ILE A 339 17.16 2.81 3.63
C ILE A 339 16.63 1.46 4.13
N ALA A 340 17.30 0.83 5.08
CA ALA A 340 16.85 -0.41 5.69
C ALA A 340 15.49 -0.27 6.39
N ASP A 341 15.25 0.85 7.08
CA ASP A 341 13.98 1.11 7.75
C ASP A 341 12.87 1.45 6.73
N VAL A 342 13.18 2.19 5.67
CA VAL A 342 12.24 2.42 4.55
C VAL A 342 11.85 1.11 3.90
N LEU A 343 12.82 0.23 3.63
CA LEU A 343 12.54 -1.10 3.07
C LEU A 343 11.77 -1.98 4.04
N ALA A 344 12.02 -1.86 5.36
CA ALA A 344 11.21 -2.55 6.37
C ALA A 344 9.73 -2.18 6.27
N LEU A 345 9.44 -0.89 6.15
CA LEU A 345 8.08 -0.34 6.06
C LEU A 345 7.36 -0.73 4.75
N LEU A 346 8.10 -0.97 3.67
CA LEU A 346 7.55 -1.28 2.35
C LEU A 346 7.66 -2.76 1.96
N SER A 347 8.40 -3.60 2.69
CA SER A 347 8.64 -4.98 2.28
C SER A 347 8.31 -5.98 3.39
N TRP A 348 9.20 -6.23 4.35
CA TRP A 348 9.02 -7.37 5.26
C TRP A 348 7.99 -7.15 6.36
N ARG A 349 7.73 -5.91 6.79
CA ARG A 349 6.66 -5.63 7.74
C ARG A 349 5.27 -5.86 7.12
N PRO A 350 4.91 -5.27 5.96
CA PRO A 350 3.63 -5.56 5.32
C PRO A 350 3.51 -7.02 4.88
N ALA A 351 4.59 -7.68 4.45
CA ALA A 351 4.59 -9.11 4.15
C ALA A 351 4.21 -9.98 5.36
N ALA A 352 4.71 -9.63 6.54
CA ALA A 352 4.37 -10.31 7.79
C ALA A 352 2.90 -10.07 8.18
N LEU A 353 2.39 -8.84 8.02
CA LEU A 353 0.98 -8.50 8.27
C LEU A 353 0.03 -9.27 7.36
N LEU A 354 0.35 -9.34 6.06
CA LEU A 354 -0.44 -10.09 5.07
C LEU A 354 -0.30 -11.61 5.22
N GLY A 355 0.74 -12.08 5.92
CA GLY A 355 1.02 -13.50 6.08
C GLY A 355 1.63 -14.14 4.83
N VAL A 356 2.40 -13.38 4.03
CA VAL A 356 3.09 -13.86 2.82
C VAL A 356 4.61 -13.89 2.98
N GLY A 357 5.12 -13.78 4.20
CA GLY A 357 6.55 -13.72 4.50
C GLY A 357 7.36 -14.95 4.09
N ASP A 358 6.71 -16.08 3.80
CA ASP A 358 7.32 -17.26 3.20
C ASP A 358 7.66 -17.08 1.71
N ARG A 359 7.01 -16.15 1.03
CA ARG A 359 7.17 -15.87 -0.41
C ARG A 359 7.74 -14.49 -0.70
N HIS A 360 7.26 -13.45 -0.03
CA HIS A 360 7.62 -12.04 -0.23
C HIS A 360 8.19 -11.43 1.06
N GLY A 361 9.04 -10.41 0.94
CA GLY A 361 9.58 -9.68 2.09
C GLY A 361 10.45 -10.50 3.06
N GLY A 362 10.82 -11.72 2.71
CA GLY A 362 11.67 -12.55 3.55
C GLY A 362 13.17 -12.29 3.34
N PRO A 363 14.06 -12.90 4.17
CA PRO A 363 15.49 -12.72 4.01
C PRO A 363 16.00 -13.25 2.66
N ILE A 364 17.04 -12.62 2.13
CA ILE A 364 17.71 -13.03 0.89
C ILE A 364 18.68 -14.15 1.19
N GLU A 365 18.22 -15.39 1.08
CA GLU A 365 19.00 -16.60 1.39
C GLU A 365 18.64 -17.75 0.44
N ALA A 366 19.55 -18.69 0.30
CA ALA A 366 19.38 -19.84 -0.59
C ALA A 366 18.11 -20.64 -0.28
N GLY A 367 17.40 -21.05 -1.33
CA GLY A 367 16.16 -21.81 -1.27
C GLY A 367 14.88 -20.95 -1.21
N ARG A 368 14.97 -19.67 -0.92
CA ARG A 368 13.81 -18.76 -0.91
C ARG A 368 13.36 -18.41 -2.33
N PRO A 369 12.07 -18.12 -2.56
CA PRO A 369 11.61 -17.57 -3.84
C PRO A 369 12.37 -16.28 -4.17
N ALA A 370 12.79 -16.13 -5.41
CA ALA A 370 13.52 -14.95 -5.88
C ALA A 370 12.53 -13.83 -6.27
N ASN A 371 11.86 -13.27 -5.25
CA ASN A 371 11.02 -12.09 -5.32
C ASN A 371 11.83 -10.91 -4.76
N LEU A 372 12.48 -10.17 -5.64
CA LEU A 372 13.51 -9.20 -5.29
C LEU A 372 13.29 -7.88 -6.02
N CYS A 373 13.77 -6.79 -5.44
CA CYS A 373 13.94 -5.52 -6.14
C CYS A 373 15.38 -5.01 -6.01
N VAL A 374 15.87 -4.37 -7.06
CA VAL A 374 17.17 -3.69 -7.11
C VAL A 374 16.91 -2.21 -7.24
N VAL A 375 17.36 -1.44 -6.25
CA VAL A 375 17.08 -0.01 -6.09
C VAL A 375 18.38 0.77 -6.21
N ASP A 376 18.43 1.74 -7.11
CA ASP A 376 19.46 2.77 -7.10
C ASP A 376 19.04 3.88 -6.15
N PRO A 377 19.62 3.98 -4.94
CA PRO A 377 19.19 4.95 -3.94
C PRO A 377 19.64 6.37 -4.25
N ALA A 378 20.56 6.57 -5.19
CA ALA A 378 21.12 7.86 -5.57
C ALA A 378 20.51 8.43 -6.86
N ALA A 379 19.74 7.62 -7.60
CA ALA A 379 19.15 8.05 -8.85
C ALA A 379 18.17 9.20 -8.63
N ALA A 380 18.45 10.34 -9.23
CA ALA A 380 17.56 11.51 -9.23
C ALA A 380 16.70 11.50 -10.50
N TRP A 381 15.41 11.72 -10.33
CA TRP A 381 14.46 11.76 -11.44
C TRP A 381 13.27 12.68 -11.12
N SER A 382 12.49 13.02 -12.14
CA SER A 382 11.29 13.83 -11.98
C SER A 382 10.08 13.04 -12.41
N VAL A 383 8.98 13.18 -11.66
CA VAL A 383 7.73 12.46 -11.97
C VAL A 383 7.09 13.04 -13.24
N ASP A 384 7.02 12.20 -14.27
CA ASP A 384 6.28 12.48 -15.51
C ASP A 384 5.02 11.63 -15.56
N PRO A 385 3.82 12.22 -15.41
CA PRO A 385 2.58 11.46 -15.48
C PRO A 385 2.41 10.68 -16.79
N GLY A 386 2.98 11.18 -17.90
CA GLY A 386 2.94 10.52 -19.21
C GLY A 386 3.77 9.24 -19.28
N ALA A 387 4.78 9.11 -18.45
CA ALA A 387 5.69 7.95 -18.40
C ALA A 387 5.23 6.85 -17.42
N LEU A 388 4.20 7.10 -16.58
CA LEU A 388 3.70 6.10 -15.64
C LEU A 388 3.00 4.95 -16.38
N ALA A 389 3.16 3.74 -15.87
CA ALA A 389 2.57 2.53 -16.42
C ALA A 389 1.10 2.32 -16.02
N SER A 390 0.65 2.90 -14.91
CA SER A 390 -0.78 2.95 -14.57
C SER A 390 -1.58 3.47 -15.75
N ARG A 391 -2.77 2.93 -15.95
CA ARG A 391 -3.67 3.39 -17.01
C ARG A 391 -4.14 4.83 -16.80
N SER A 392 -4.28 5.26 -15.56
CA SER A 392 -4.63 6.62 -15.14
C SER A 392 -3.43 7.55 -15.02
N ARG A 393 -3.69 8.86 -14.85
CA ARG A 393 -2.65 9.89 -14.77
C ARG A 393 -2.81 10.84 -13.57
N ASN A 394 -3.69 10.52 -12.63
CA ASN A 394 -4.02 11.34 -11.46
C ASN A 394 -2.95 11.27 -10.36
N THR A 395 -1.71 11.61 -10.70
CA THR A 395 -0.62 11.75 -9.74
C THR A 395 -0.47 13.20 -9.27
N PRO A 396 -0.44 13.47 -7.94
CA PRO A 396 -0.23 14.82 -7.40
C PRO A 396 1.24 15.25 -7.45
N TYR A 397 2.13 14.36 -7.88
CA TYR A 397 3.59 14.57 -7.83
C TYR A 397 4.18 15.01 -9.17
N ALA A 398 3.37 15.39 -10.15
CA ALA A 398 3.84 15.82 -11.47
C ALA A 398 4.94 16.89 -11.38
N GLY A 399 6.10 16.62 -12.00
CA GLY A 399 7.27 17.51 -11.96
C GLY A 399 8.06 17.49 -10.66
N MET A 400 7.63 16.75 -9.62
CA MET A 400 8.38 16.64 -8.36
C MET A 400 9.70 15.88 -8.60
N ALA A 401 10.81 16.45 -8.12
CA ALA A 401 12.10 15.79 -8.11
C ALA A 401 12.16 14.79 -6.95
N LEU A 402 12.48 13.54 -7.27
CA LEU A 402 12.59 12.45 -6.32
C LEU A 402 13.98 11.81 -6.39
N THR A 403 14.38 11.19 -5.30
CA THR A 403 15.62 10.41 -5.18
C THR A 403 15.28 8.95 -4.90
N GLY A 404 16.03 8.06 -5.55
CA GLY A 404 15.80 6.61 -5.47
C GLY A 404 14.91 6.11 -6.60
N ARG A 405 15.39 5.10 -7.32
CA ARG A 405 14.65 4.50 -8.44
C ARG A 405 14.84 2.99 -8.46
N VAL A 406 13.78 2.27 -8.72
CA VAL A 406 13.86 0.82 -8.98
C VAL A 406 14.52 0.59 -10.33
N ARG A 407 15.59 -0.21 -10.34
CA ARG A 407 16.32 -0.59 -11.53
C ARG A 407 15.82 -1.93 -12.07
N HIS A 408 15.69 -2.92 -11.18
CA HIS A 408 15.19 -4.24 -11.58
C HIS A 408 14.17 -4.75 -10.55
N THR A 409 13.21 -5.53 -11.04
CA THR A 409 12.27 -6.28 -10.22
C THR A 409 12.19 -7.70 -10.70
N LEU A 410 12.31 -8.66 -9.78
CA LEU A 410 12.21 -10.08 -10.07
C LEU A 410 10.97 -10.65 -9.35
N LEU A 411 10.14 -11.38 -10.10
CA LEU A 411 9.03 -12.15 -9.57
C LEU A 411 9.27 -13.64 -9.86
N ALA A 412 9.38 -14.44 -8.81
CA ALA A 412 9.67 -15.87 -8.91
C ALA A 412 10.87 -16.18 -9.84
N GLY A 413 11.92 -15.34 -9.72
CA GLY A 413 13.15 -15.48 -10.51
C GLY A 413 13.10 -14.94 -11.94
N GLU A 414 11.95 -14.51 -12.41
CA GLU A 414 11.80 -13.83 -13.70
C GLU A 414 12.05 -12.33 -13.54
N ALA A 415 12.92 -11.74 -14.34
CA ALA A 415 13.13 -10.30 -14.35
C ALA A 415 11.99 -9.62 -15.09
N VAL A 416 11.00 -9.11 -14.32
CA VAL A 416 9.81 -8.43 -14.86
C VAL A 416 10.05 -6.93 -15.12
N VAL A 417 11.09 -6.36 -14.49
CA VAL A 417 11.61 -5.02 -14.77
C VAL A 417 13.13 -5.12 -14.92
N VAL A 418 13.67 -4.54 -15.99
CA VAL A 418 15.10 -4.45 -16.27
C VAL A 418 15.45 -3.03 -16.67
N ASP A 419 16.45 -2.42 -16.02
CA ASP A 419 16.88 -1.04 -16.23
C ASP A 419 15.72 -0.03 -16.24
N ALA A 420 14.80 -0.19 -15.25
CA ALA A 420 13.60 0.61 -15.07
C ALA A 420 12.56 0.51 -16.20
N GLU A 421 12.62 -0.51 -17.02
CA GLU A 421 11.65 -0.79 -18.08
C GLU A 421 10.94 -2.12 -17.84
N ALA A 422 9.60 -2.11 -17.92
CA ALA A 422 8.79 -3.32 -17.79
C ALA A 422 9.04 -4.25 -18.99
N GLN A 423 9.19 -5.54 -18.72
CA GLN A 423 9.49 -6.54 -19.76
C GLN A 423 8.21 -7.19 -20.31
N ARG A 424 7.06 -7.01 -19.66
CA ARG A 424 5.75 -7.48 -20.10
C ARG A 424 4.61 -6.65 -19.47
#